data_cb449fda1747b8e64bd5dfc4f6f9e8c8
#
_entry.id   cb449fda1747b8e64bd5dfc4f6f9e8c8
#
_cell.length_a   1.000
_cell.length_b   1.000
_cell.length_c   1.000
_cell.angle_alpha   90.00
_cell.angle_beta   90.00
_cell.angle_gamma   90.00
#
_symmetry.space_group_name_H-M   'P 1'
#
loop_
_entity.id
_entity.type
_entity.pdbx_description
1 polymer ?
#
loop_
_entity_poly.entity_id
_entity_poly.type
_entity_poly.pdbx_seq_one_letter_code
_entity_poly.pdbx_strand_id
1 'polypeptide(L)'
;AGSNDTDHGCALAAKSAACGADALLLVTPYYNKTSQSGLVAHFTAMAEAGGIPVILYNVPSRTGLNIAPETARELSRHPLINGIKEASGNIGQVAKIAALCGDELNIYSGNDDQVVPLLSLGGKGVISVVSNVKPELVHNCCKAWFDGDTAKARELQLEMLPLCDALFCEVNPIPVKYLSLIHISEPTRLR
;
A
#
# COMPACT_ATOMS: atom_id res chain seq x y z
N ALA A 1 7.33 -3.17 -8.28
CA ALA A 1 7.72 -2.62 -9.58
C ALA A 1 6.88 -1.39 -9.86
N GLY A 2 7.45 -0.27 -10.20
CA GLY A 2 6.73 0.97 -10.51
C GLY A 2 7.71 1.99 -11.09
N SER A 3 7.24 2.82 -12.00
CA SER A 3 8.04 3.86 -12.65
C SER A 3 7.15 5.04 -13.02
N ASN A 4 7.74 6.19 -13.25
CA ASN A 4 7.09 7.34 -13.85
C ASN A 4 7.22 7.36 -15.39
N ASP A 5 7.82 6.32 -15.95
CA ASP A 5 7.91 6.01 -17.37
C ASP A 5 7.19 4.67 -17.61
N THR A 6 6.23 4.64 -18.54
CA THR A 6 5.37 3.47 -18.75
C THR A 6 6.15 2.29 -19.33
N ASP A 7 7.01 2.52 -20.31
CA ASP A 7 7.77 1.46 -20.97
C ASP A 7 8.76 0.82 -19.99
N HIS A 8 9.45 1.65 -19.19
CA HIS A 8 10.32 1.16 -18.13
C HIS A 8 9.52 0.40 -17.06
N GLY A 9 8.33 0.89 -16.69
CA GLY A 9 7.41 0.21 -15.77
C GLY A 9 6.98 -1.16 -16.27
N CYS A 10 6.62 -1.27 -17.54
CA CYS A 10 6.29 -2.54 -18.21
C CYS A 10 7.46 -3.53 -18.16
N ALA A 11 8.67 -3.06 -18.48
CA ALA A 11 9.87 -3.88 -18.42
C ALA A 11 10.16 -4.40 -17.01
N LEU A 12 9.99 -3.55 -15.98
CA LEU A 12 10.12 -3.93 -14.57
C LEU A 12 9.04 -4.94 -14.14
N ALA A 13 7.80 -4.76 -14.58
CA ALA A 13 6.69 -5.65 -14.28
C ALA A 13 6.96 -7.06 -14.85
N ALA A 14 7.31 -7.15 -16.13
CA ALA A 14 7.66 -8.40 -16.80
C ALA A 14 8.86 -9.08 -16.14
N LYS A 15 9.91 -8.32 -15.81
CA LYS A 15 11.09 -8.84 -15.12
C LYS A 15 10.75 -9.38 -13.73
N SER A 16 9.91 -8.67 -12.97
CA SER A 16 9.50 -9.11 -11.62
C SER A 16 8.74 -10.44 -11.68
N ALA A 17 7.80 -10.57 -12.62
CA ALA A 17 7.09 -11.82 -12.86
C ALA A 17 8.04 -12.96 -13.24
N ALA A 18 8.98 -12.71 -14.15
CA ALA A 18 9.99 -13.71 -14.57
C ALA A 18 10.93 -14.13 -13.41
N CYS A 19 11.12 -13.26 -12.41
CA CYS A 19 11.88 -13.57 -11.19
C CYS A 19 11.07 -14.33 -10.13
N GLY A 20 9.80 -14.68 -10.42
CA GLY A 20 8.95 -15.47 -9.52
C GLY A 20 8.14 -14.65 -8.53
N ALA A 21 7.86 -13.38 -8.79
CA ALA A 21 6.93 -12.60 -7.98
C ALA A 21 5.49 -13.13 -8.19
N ASP A 22 4.74 -13.27 -7.09
CA ASP A 22 3.34 -13.70 -7.13
C ASP A 22 2.37 -12.54 -7.43
N ALA A 23 2.78 -11.31 -7.14
CA ALA A 23 2.03 -10.09 -7.40
C ALA A 23 2.94 -8.87 -7.57
N LEU A 24 2.41 -7.81 -8.16
CA LEU A 24 3.09 -6.53 -8.34
C LEU A 24 2.46 -5.46 -7.48
N LEU A 25 3.27 -4.67 -6.78
CA LEU A 25 2.87 -3.40 -6.17
C LEU A 25 3.31 -2.27 -7.09
N LEU A 26 2.36 -1.55 -7.68
CA LEU A 26 2.60 -0.51 -8.68
C LEU A 26 2.22 0.87 -8.14
N VAL A 27 3.22 1.73 -7.94
CA VAL A 27 3.01 3.13 -7.52
C VAL A 27 2.58 3.99 -8.72
N THR A 28 1.81 5.05 -8.44
CA THR A 28 1.47 6.08 -9.43
C THR A 28 2.74 6.74 -10.00
N PRO A 29 2.72 7.21 -11.26
CA PRO A 29 3.81 8.04 -11.78
C PRO A 29 4.07 9.22 -10.85
N TYR A 30 5.31 9.37 -10.44
CA TYR A 30 5.79 10.44 -9.57
C TYR A 30 6.52 11.50 -10.39
N TYR A 31 6.59 12.73 -9.89
CA TYR A 31 7.26 13.87 -10.49
C TYR A 31 6.56 14.41 -11.76
N ASN A 32 6.60 13.70 -12.89
CA ASN A 32 6.00 14.14 -14.17
C ASN A 32 4.47 14.03 -14.22
N LYS A 33 3.83 13.35 -13.24
CA LYS A 33 2.38 13.21 -13.10
C LYS A 33 1.65 12.80 -14.41
N THR A 34 0.36 12.53 -14.31
CA THR A 34 -0.49 12.25 -15.46
C THR A 34 -1.95 12.56 -15.10
N SER A 35 -2.87 12.48 -16.09
CA SER A 35 -4.31 12.54 -15.87
C SER A 35 -4.86 11.24 -15.30
N GLN A 36 -6.11 11.22 -14.85
CA GLN A 36 -6.77 9.99 -14.38
C GLN A 36 -6.89 8.95 -15.51
N SER A 37 -7.23 9.37 -16.72
CA SER A 37 -7.22 8.49 -17.91
C SER A 37 -5.82 7.97 -18.24
N GLY A 38 -4.80 8.77 -18.04
CA GLY A 38 -3.40 8.35 -18.18
C GLY A 38 -3.00 7.32 -17.11
N LEU A 39 -3.53 7.41 -15.87
CA LEU A 39 -3.34 6.37 -14.85
C LEU A 39 -3.95 5.05 -15.27
N VAL A 40 -5.17 5.07 -15.85
CA VAL A 40 -5.82 3.86 -16.36
C VAL A 40 -4.94 3.20 -17.42
N ALA A 41 -4.50 3.96 -18.42
CA ALA A 41 -3.65 3.44 -19.49
C ALA A 41 -2.30 2.90 -18.95
N HIS A 42 -1.66 3.65 -18.06
CA HIS A 42 -0.38 3.29 -17.44
C HIS A 42 -0.45 1.95 -16.67
N PHE A 43 -1.41 1.84 -15.74
CA PHE A 43 -1.55 0.64 -14.93
C PHE A 43 -2.02 -0.58 -15.73
N THR A 44 -2.90 -0.37 -16.72
CA THR A 44 -3.33 -1.44 -17.63
C THR A 44 -2.14 -2.01 -18.41
N ALA A 45 -1.32 -1.15 -19.02
CA ALA A 45 -0.14 -1.60 -19.76
C ALA A 45 0.85 -2.37 -18.88
N MET A 46 1.09 -1.89 -17.64
CA MET A 46 2.00 -2.56 -16.71
C MET A 46 1.42 -3.89 -16.20
N ALA A 47 0.11 -3.97 -15.96
CA ALA A 47 -0.56 -5.20 -15.55
C ALA A 47 -0.48 -6.27 -16.64
N GLU A 48 -0.76 -5.89 -17.90
CA GLU A 48 -0.65 -6.77 -19.06
C GLU A 48 0.79 -7.26 -19.28
N ALA A 49 1.78 -6.36 -19.17
CA ALA A 49 3.18 -6.71 -19.32
C ALA A 49 3.68 -7.67 -18.23
N GLY A 50 3.18 -7.52 -17.00
CA GLY A 50 3.53 -8.40 -15.87
C GLY A 50 2.81 -9.74 -15.90
N GLY A 51 1.57 -9.79 -16.36
CA GLY A 51 0.75 -11.00 -16.45
C GLY A 51 0.41 -11.66 -15.12
N ILE A 52 0.65 -11.00 -13.99
CA ILE A 52 0.39 -11.48 -12.61
C ILE A 52 -0.44 -10.45 -11.83
N PRO A 53 -1.06 -10.83 -10.70
CA PRO A 53 -1.88 -9.92 -9.90
C PRO A 53 -1.21 -8.60 -9.54
N VAL A 54 -1.98 -7.51 -9.55
CA VAL A 54 -1.51 -6.15 -9.28
C VAL A 54 -2.24 -5.55 -8.08
N ILE A 55 -1.47 -4.95 -7.20
CA ILE A 55 -1.93 -4.03 -6.16
C ILE A 55 -1.49 -2.61 -6.57
N LEU A 56 -2.44 -1.73 -6.79
CA LEU A 56 -2.18 -0.31 -7.02
C LEU A 56 -1.61 0.33 -5.75
N TYR A 57 -0.72 1.31 -5.88
CA TYR A 57 -0.23 2.04 -4.71
C TYR A 57 -0.51 3.53 -4.85
N ASN A 58 -1.45 4.00 -4.03
CA ASN A 58 -1.84 5.40 -3.96
C ASN A 58 -1.16 6.09 -2.76
N VAL A 59 -0.19 6.98 -3.05
CA VAL A 59 0.58 7.72 -2.03
C VAL A 59 0.81 9.16 -2.48
N PRO A 60 -0.24 9.99 -2.56
CA PRO A 60 -0.17 11.32 -3.15
C PRO A 60 0.79 12.27 -2.43
N SER A 61 1.05 12.07 -1.14
CA SER A 61 2.06 12.84 -0.39
C SER A 61 3.49 12.68 -0.94
N ARG A 62 3.78 11.57 -1.63
CA ARG A 62 5.10 11.30 -2.23
C ARG A 62 5.13 11.52 -3.73
N THR A 63 4.05 11.17 -4.41
CA THR A 63 4.00 11.20 -5.88
C THR A 63 3.44 12.52 -6.42
N GLY A 64 2.69 13.26 -5.59
CA GLY A 64 1.93 14.44 -6.02
C GLY A 64 0.72 14.09 -6.92
N LEU A 65 0.36 12.80 -7.02
CA LEU A 65 -0.73 12.32 -7.87
C LEU A 65 -1.59 11.33 -7.08
N ASN A 66 -2.89 11.60 -7.02
CA ASN A 66 -3.88 10.77 -6.36
C ASN A 66 -4.65 9.92 -7.37
N ILE A 67 -4.91 8.66 -7.03
CA ILE A 67 -5.86 7.81 -7.75
C ILE A 67 -7.26 8.19 -7.24
N ALA A 68 -8.09 8.77 -8.09
CA ALA A 68 -9.46 9.09 -7.73
C ALA A 68 -10.29 7.81 -7.51
N PRO A 69 -11.33 7.83 -6.65
CA PRO A 69 -12.18 6.66 -6.43
C PRO A 69 -12.80 6.08 -7.71
N GLU A 70 -13.18 6.94 -8.64
CA GLU A 70 -13.73 6.56 -9.95
C GLU A 70 -12.68 5.86 -10.82
N THR A 71 -11.43 6.31 -10.75
CA THR A 71 -10.28 5.67 -11.44
C THR A 71 -9.97 4.30 -10.83
N ALA A 72 -10.01 4.18 -9.49
CA ALA A 72 -9.88 2.90 -8.81
C ALA A 72 -11.00 1.94 -9.24
N ARG A 73 -12.25 2.43 -9.36
CA ARG A 73 -13.39 1.66 -9.88
C ARG A 73 -13.19 1.21 -11.32
N GLU A 74 -12.67 2.05 -12.19
CA GLU A 74 -12.39 1.68 -13.57
C GLU A 74 -11.32 0.60 -13.63
N LEU A 75 -10.22 0.78 -12.90
CA LEU A 75 -9.11 -0.17 -12.83
C LEU A 75 -9.50 -1.51 -12.19
N SER A 76 -10.42 -1.53 -11.22
CA SER A 76 -10.87 -2.78 -10.58
C SER A 76 -11.57 -3.76 -11.53
N ARG A 77 -12.00 -3.29 -12.70
CA ARG A 77 -12.57 -4.16 -13.75
C ARG A 77 -11.53 -4.93 -14.54
N HIS A 78 -10.27 -4.56 -14.42
CA HIS A 78 -9.19 -5.27 -15.09
C HIS A 78 -8.87 -6.58 -14.32
N PRO A 79 -8.85 -7.74 -14.99
CA PRO A 79 -8.78 -9.05 -14.32
C PRO A 79 -7.52 -9.27 -13.48
N LEU A 80 -6.44 -8.54 -13.75
CA LEU A 80 -5.19 -8.62 -12.98
C LEU A 80 -5.10 -7.56 -11.86
N ILE A 81 -5.94 -6.51 -11.86
CA ILE A 81 -5.90 -5.45 -10.83
C ILE A 81 -6.95 -5.76 -9.76
N ASN A 82 -6.50 -6.34 -8.66
CA ASN A 82 -7.38 -6.86 -7.61
C ASN A 82 -7.12 -6.27 -6.22
N GLY A 83 -6.26 -5.26 -6.12
CA GLY A 83 -6.02 -4.58 -4.85
C GLY A 83 -5.51 -3.15 -4.99
N ILE A 84 -5.66 -2.41 -3.91
CA ILE A 84 -5.08 -1.08 -3.73
C ILE A 84 -4.45 -0.93 -2.34
N LYS A 85 -3.20 -0.50 -2.28
CA LYS A 85 -2.59 0.04 -1.08
C LYS A 85 -2.92 1.53 -1.01
N GLU A 86 -3.82 1.88 -0.11
CA GLU A 86 -4.28 3.25 0.08
C GLU A 86 -3.48 3.94 1.19
N ALA A 87 -2.70 4.94 0.82
CA ALA A 87 -1.83 5.70 1.70
C ALA A 87 -2.01 7.23 1.53
N SER A 88 -3.21 7.66 1.13
CA SER A 88 -3.54 9.09 1.04
C SER A 88 -3.73 9.75 2.42
N GLY A 89 -3.98 8.97 3.47
CA GLY A 89 -4.39 9.47 4.78
C GLY A 89 -5.85 9.93 4.83
N ASN A 90 -6.61 9.75 3.76
CA ASN A 90 -7.99 10.23 3.63
C ASN A 90 -8.99 9.07 3.76
N ILE A 91 -9.49 8.82 4.96
CA ILE A 91 -10.49 7.78 5.24
C ILE A 91 -11.80 8.01 4.46
N GLY A 92 -12.17 9.26 4.18
CA GLY A 92 -13.32 9.56 3.34
C GLY A 92 -13.13 9.09 1.89
N GLN A 93 -11.91 9.11 1.36
CA GLN A 93 -11.58 8.52 0.07
C GLN A 93 -11.64 6.99 0.12
N VAL A 94 -11.13 6.37 1.18
CA VAL A 94 -11.24 4.91 1.41
C VAL A 94 -12.70 4.48 1.37
N ALA A 95 -13.58 5.20 2.08
CA ALA A 95 -15.02 4.90 2.07
C ALA A 95 -15.63 4.97 0.67
N LYS A 96 -15.25 5.97 -0.14
CA LYS A 96 -15.71 6.09 -1.54
C LYS A 96 -15.22 4.94 -2.41
N ILE A 97 -13.94 4.54 -2.28
CA ILE A 97 -13.38 3.40 -3.01
C ILE A 97 -14.12 2.13 -2.62
N ALA A 98 -14.33 1.88 -1.32
CA ALA A 98 -15.08 0.72 -0.84
C ALA A 98 -16.51 0.69 -1.37
N ALA A 99 -17.20 1.83 -1.36
CA ALA A 99 -18.57 1.92 -1.88
C ALA A 99 -18.67 1.69 -3.40
N LEU A 100 -17.67 2.15 -4.18
CA LEU A 100 -17.69 2.03 -5.64
C LEU A 100 -17.20 0.66 -6.12
N CYS A 101 -16.19 0.10 -5.46
CA CYS A 101 -15.53 -1.13 -5.91
C CYS A 101 -16.13 -2.40 -5.27
N GLY A 102 -16.71 -2.30 -4.06
CA GLY A 102 -17.22 -3.48 -3.35
C GLY A 102 -16.13 -4.54 -3.20
N ASP A 103 -16.47 -5.78 -3.51
CA ASP A 103 -15.55 -6.92 -3.43
C ASP A 103 -14.62 -7.07 -4.65
N GLU A 104 -14.74 -6.20 -5.67
CA GLU A 104 -13.89 -6.26 -6.86
C GLU A 104 -12.46 -5.75 -6.61
N LEU A 105 -12.23 -5.00 -5.52
CA LEU A 105 -10.92 -4.44 -5.20
C LEU A 105 -10.60 -4.58 -3.72
N ASN A 106 -9.58 -5.38 -3.38
CA ASN A 106 -9.10 -5.49 -2.01
C ASN A 106 -8.38 -4.21 -1.58
N ILE A 107 -8.79 -3.61 -0.46
CA ILE A 107 -8.19 -2.38 0.06
C ILE A 107 -7.26 -2.71 1.23
N TYR A 108 -6.00 -2.30 1.12
CA TYR A 108 -5.00 -2.42 2.18
C TYR A 108 -4.58 -1.05 2.66
N SER A 109 -4.44 -0.86 3.98
CA SER A 109 -3.87 0.38 4.50
C SER A 109 -2.40 0.49 4.13
N GLY A 110 -1.99 1.67 3.68
CA GLY A 110 -0.58 2.05 3.57
C GLY A 110 -0.11 2.88 4.77
N ASN A 111 -1.02 3.18 5.69
CA ASN A 111 -0.81 4.01 6.87
C ASN A 111 -1.06 3.18 8.14
N ASP A 112 -0.03 3.02 8.97
CA ASP A 112 -0.10 2.23 10.20
C ASP A 112 -1.03 2.85 11.26
N ASP A 113 -1.18 4.17 11.26
CA ASP A 113 -2.08 4.92 12.14
C ASP A 113 -3.58 4.81 11.76
N GLN A 114 -3.90 4.20 10.62
CA GLN A 114 -5.26 4.10 10.07
C GLN A 114 -5.71 2.66 9.77
N VAL A 115 -5.08 1.65 10.39
CA VAL A 115 -5.40 0.24 10.13
C VAL A 115 -6.84 -0.07 10.50
N VAL A 116 -7.23 0.13 11.77
CA VAL A 116 -8.60 -0.18 12.25
C VAL A 116 -9.67 0.65 11.53
N PRO A 117 -9.53 1.98 11.34
CA PRO A 117 -10.45 2.75 10.52
C PRO A 117 -10.66 2.19 9.12
N LEU A 118 -9.60 1.77 8.45
CA LEU A 118 -9.70 1.19 7.11
C LEU A 118 -10.32 -0.21 7.14
N LEU A 119 -9.99 -1.05 8.11
CA LEU A 119 -10.61 -2.36 8.30
C LEU A 119 -12.12 -2.23 8.52
N SER A 120 -12.59 -1.20 9.25
CA SER A 120 -14.01 -0.95 9.48
C SER A 120 -14.81 -0.62 8.21
N LEU A 121 -14.12 -0.24 7.13
CA LEU A 121 -14.68 0.01 5.80
C LEU A 121 -14.53 -1.19 4.85
N GLY A 122 -14.22 -2.38 5.37
CA GLY A 122 -14.07 -3.60 4.58
C GLY A 122 -12.65 -3.88 4.09
N GLY A 123 -11.65 -3.15 4.59
CA GLY A 123 -10.25 -3.39 4.28
C GLY A 123 -9.77 -4.79 4.65
N LYS A 124 -8.72 -5.26 3.96
CA LYS A 124 -8.20 -6.62 4.09
C LYS A 124 -6.91 -6.71 4.91
N GLY A 125 -6.37 -5.57 5.37
CA GLY A 125 -5.14 -5.54 6.16
C GLY A 125 -4.31 -4.29 5.92
N VAL A 126 -3.02 -4.40 6.18
CA VAL A 126 -2.06 -3.28 6.09
C VAL A 126 -0.76 -3.73 5.43
N ILE A 127 -0.17 -2.86 4.62
CA ILE A 127 1.21 -2.98 4.13
C ILE A 127 2.04 -1.98 4.92
N SER A 128 2.56 -2.44 6.04
CA SER A 128 3.00 -1.69 7.21
C SER A 128 4.48 -1.33 7.18
N VAL A 129 4.83 -0.19 7.79
CA VAL A 129 6.21 0.16 8.18
C VAL A 129 6.50 -0.33 9.60
N VAL A 130 5.54 -0.19 10.52
CA VAL A 130 5.65 -0.62 11.92
C VAL A 130 5.96 -2.11 12.05
N SER A 131 5.44 -2.94 11.14
CA SER A 131 5.68 -4.39 11.12
C SER A 131 7.16 -4.78 10.94
N ASN A 132 8.01 -3.89 10.46
CA ASN A 132 9.46 -4.11 10.40
C ASN A 132 10.13 -4.05 11.79
N VAL A 133 9.44 -3.48 12.79
CA VAL A 133 9.95 -3.29 14.17
C VAL A 133 9.14 -4.12 15.17
N LYS A 134 7.82 -4.10 15.03
CA LYS A 134 6.87 -4.78 15.90
C LYS A 134 5.84 -5.60 15.08
N PRO A 135 6.27 -6.67 14.38
CA PRO A 135 5.39 -7.45 13.51
C PRO A 135 4.20 -8.05 14.27
N GLU A 136 4.42 -8.54 15.49
CA GLU A 136 3.36 -9.13 16.31
C GLU A 136 2.27 -8.12 16.69
N LEU A 137 2.63 -6.86 16.98
CA LEU A 137 1.67 -5.81 17.31
C LEU A 137 0.72 -5.55 16.14
N VAL A 138 1.28 -5.39 14.93
CA VAL A 138 0.50 -5.17 13.72
C VAL A 138 -0.35 -6.38 13.35
N HIS A 139 0.23 -7.58 13.44
CA HIS A 139 -0.50 -8.83 13.21
C HIS A 139 -1.68 -8.97 14.17
N ASN A 140 -1.43 -8.83 15.47
CA ASN A 140 -2.46 -8.98 16.50
C ASN A 140 -3.57 -7.93 16.37
N CYS A 141 -3.25 -6.71 15.94
CA CYS A 141 -4.25 -5.67 15.66
C CYS A 141 -5.21 -6.11 14.54
N CYS A 142 -4.68 -6.57 13.41
CA CYS A 142 -5.50 -7.08 12.31
C CYS A 142 -6.25 -8.35 12.71
N LYS A 143 -5.58 -9.29 13.40
CA LYS A 143 -6.19 -10.54 13.85
C LYS A 143 -7.37 -10.29 14.79
N ALA A 144 -7.21 -9.42 15.80
CA ALA A 144 -8.28 -9.09 16.72
C ALA A 144 -9.50 -8.52 15.99
N TRP A 145 -9.28 -7.68 14.97
CA TRP A 145 -10.36 -7.17 14.13
C TRP A 145 -11.11 -8.30 13.41
N PHE A 146 -10.40 -9.18 12.73
CA PHE A 146 -11.01 -10.28 11.96
C PHE A 146 -11.64 -11.36 12.84
N ASP A 147 -11.17 -11.52 14.08
CA ASP A 147 -11.78 -12.40 15.10
C ASP A 147 -13.04 -11.76 15.74
N GLY A 148 -13.37 -10.50 15.42
CA GLY A 148 -14.52 -9.78 15.95
C GLY A 148 -14.25 -9.04 17.27
N ASP A 149 -13.03 -9.12 17.83
CA ASP A 149 -12.64 -8.36 19.03
C ASP A 149 -12.20 -6.92 18.64
N THR A 150 -13.20 -6.11 18.29
CA THR A 150 -12.97 -4.72 17.87
C THR A 150 -12.44 -3.83 19.00
N ALA A 151 -12.71 -4.20 20.26
CA ALA A 151 -12.18 -3.48 21.42
C ALA A 151 -10.67 -3.68 21.53
N LYS A 152 -10.19 -4.92 21.38
CA LYS A 152 -8.77 -5.24 21.38
C LYS A 152 -8.05 -4.67 20.15
N ALA A 153 -8.66 -4.75 18.99
CA ALA A 153 -8.11 -4.14 17.77
C ALA A 153 -7.89 -2.63 17.95
N ARG A 154 -8.86 -1.92 18.52
CA ARG A 154 -8.75 -0.49 18.85
C ARG A 154 -7.63 -0.22 19.86
N GLU A 155 -7.54 -1.01 20.94
CA GLU A 155 -6.47 -0.89 21.92
C GLU A 155 -5.09 -0.98 21.28
N LEU A 156 -4.87 -2.02 20.47
CA LEU A 156 -3.60 -2.25 19.77
C LEU A 156 -3.29 -1.17 18.71
N GLN A 157 -4.33 -0.65 18.03
CA GLN A 157 -4.17 0.50 17.13
C GLN A 157 -3.65 1.73 17.90
N LEU A 158 -4.23 2.03 19.04
CA LEU A 158 -3.83 3.19 19.85
C LEU A 158 -2.44 3.01 20.48
N GLU A 159 -2.10 1.79 20.91
CA GLU A 159 -0.77 1.42 21.38
C GLU A 159 0.32 1.66 20.31
N MET A 160 -0.04 1.47 19.04
CA MET A 160 0.88 1.61 17.91
C MET A 160 1.25 3.07 17.59
N LEU A 161 0.39 4.05 17.92
CA LEU A 161 0.54 5.44 17.48
C LEU A 161 1.88 6.08 17.86
N PRO A 162 2.41 5.96 19.09
CA PRO A 162 3.70 6.54 19.43
C PRO A 162 4.86 5.99 18.57
N LEU A 163 4.76 4.71 18.18
CA LEU A 163 5.75 4.09 17.29
C LEU A 163 5.58 4.57 15.84
N CYS A 164 4.34 4.78 15.38
CA CYS A 164 4.08 5.40 14.08
C CYS A 164 4.74 6.79 14.02
N ASP A 165 4.49 7.63 15.02
CA ASP A 165 5.07 8.98 15.08
C ASP A 165 6.60 8.94 15.06
N ALA A 166 7.21 8.05 15.83
CA ALA A 166 8.67 7.89 15.88
C ALA A 166 9.26 7.40 14.54
N LEU A 167 8.57 6.50 13.84
CA LEU A 167 9.02 5.96 12.55
C LEU A 167 8.85 6.94 11.38
N PHE A 168 8.04 7.97 11.57
CA PHE A 168 7.78 9.02 10.57
C PHE A 168 8.25 10.42 11.03
N CYS A 169 9.05 10.52 12.11
CA CYS A 169 9.64 11.79 12.56
C CYS A 169 10.62 12.37 11.53
N GLU A 170 11.17 11.52 10.67
CA GLU A 170 11.95 11.84 9.48
C GLU A 170 11.37 11.11 8.27
N VAL A 171 11.89 11.39 7.07
CA VAL A 171 11.42 10.75 5.85
C VAL A 171 11.59 9.23 5.91
N ASN A 172 10.47 8.49 5.88
CA ASN A 172 10.52 7.03 5.77
C ASN A 172 11.23 6.63 4.43
N PRO A 173 12.23 5.71 4.40
CA PRO A 173 12.49 4.69 5.43
C PRO A 173 13.68 5.01 6.38
N ILE A 174 14.08 6.26 6.56
CA ILE A 174 15.28 6.61 7.36
C ILE A 174 15.16 6.09 8.80
N PRO A 175 14.10 6.41 9.59
CA PRO A 175 14.03 5.96 10.97
C PRO A 175 13.96 4.43 11.12
N VAL A 176 13.15 3.74 10.30
CA VAL A 176 13.04 2.28 10.38
C VAL A 176 14.33 1.58 10.00
N LYS A 177 15.08 2.08 9.02
CA LYS A 177 16.41 1.55 8.68
C LYS A 177 17.42 1.78 9.78
N TYR A 178 17.40 2.94 10.41
CA TYR A 178 18.28 3.23 11.55
C TYR A 178 18.02 2.23 12.70
N LEU A 179 16.76 2.02 13.08
CA LEU A 179 16.40 1.03 14.09
C LEU A 179 16.81 -0.40 13.69
N SER A 180 16.60 -0.78 12.44
CA SER A 180 16.99 -2.10 11.93
C SER A 180 18.51 -2.31 12.03
N LEU A 181 19.32 -1.31 11.71
CA LEU A 181 20.78 -1.39 11.78
C LEU A 181 21.31 -1.55 13.19
N ILE A 182 20.65 -0.95 14.20
CA ILE A 182 21.16 -0.94 15.58
C ILE A 182 20.52 -2.02 16.47
N HIS A 183 19.32 -2.57 16.12
CA HIS A 183 18.57 -3.44 17.03
C HIS A 183 18.02 -4.73 16.40
N ILE A 184 17.84 -4.81 15.09
CA ILE A 184 17.06 -5.90 14.47
C ILE A 184 17.88 -6.70 13.46
N SER A 185 18.76 -6.06 12.71
CA SER A 185 19.61 -6.69 11.71
C SER A 185 21.06 -6.68 12.18
N GLU A 186 21.79 -7.76 11.94
CA GLU A 186 23.24 -7.67 11.92
C GLU A 186 23.65 -6.51 11.00
N PRO A 187 24.61 -5.66 11.38
CA PRO A 187 25.01 -4.53 10.57
C PRO A 187 25.58 -5.02 9.25
N THR A 188 24.70 -5.15 8.25
CA THR A 188 25.16 -5.35 6.88
C THR A 188 25.83 -4.05 6.49
N ARG A 189 27.14 -4.02 6.65
CA ARG A 189 27.95 -2.90 6.19
C ARG A 189 27.69 -2.72 4.71
N LEU A 190 26.94 -1.68 4.37
CA LEU A 190 26.94 -1.16 3.02
C LEU A 190 28.39 -0.71 2.72
N ARG A 191 29.07 -1.54 1.98
CA ARG A 191 30.33 -1.16 1.34
C ARG A 191 30.03 -0.43 0.05
#